data_12237df39d79472dd4ceadd7161cd91a
#
_entry.id   12237df39d79472dd4ceadd7161cd91a
#
_cell.length_a   1.000
_cell.length_b   1.000
_cell.length_c   1.000
_cell.angle_alpha   90.00
_cell.angle_beta   90.00
_cell.angle_gamma   90.00
#
_symmetry.space_group_name_H-M   'P 1'
#
loop_
_entity.id
_entity.type
_entity.pdbx_description
1 polymer ?
#
loop_
_entity_poly.entity_id
_entity_poly.type
_entity_poly.pdbx_seq_one_letter_code
_entity_poly.pdbx_strand_id
1 'polypeptide(L)'
;MIFTKNVQFSRLVKADGMLREFNFRKHSDSQGGFLFSVDVVDLRNNRIAFKMQHKETAWKIVQSPLPEWVTKNEHILNQLIEEEMRNAS
;
A
#
# COMPACT_ATOMS: atom_id res chain seq x y z
N MET A 1 27.37 7.46 -7.24
CA MET A 1 26.48 7.04 -6.13
C MET A 1 25.03 7.15 -6.56
N ILE A 2 24.32 6.10 -6.39
CA ILE A 2 22.90 6.09 -6.75
C ILE A 2 22.07 6.32 -5.50
N PHE A 3 21.28 7.38 -5.52
CA PHE A 3 20.35 7.63 -4.43
C PHE A 3 19.01 7.00 -4.75
N THR A 4 18.60 6.07 -3.92
CA THR A 4 17.27 5.51 -4.03
C THR A 4 16.33 6.44 -3.29
N LYS A 5 15.40 7.02 -4.02
CA LYS A 5 14.42 7.91 -3.40
C LYS A 5 13.53 7.10 -2.47
N ASN A 6 13.45 7.55 -1.23
CA ASN A 6 12.64 6.88 -0.23
C ASN A 6 11.19 7.34 -0.37
N VAL A 7 10.34 6.48 -0.91
CA VAL A 7 8.93 6.81 -1.10
C VAL A 7 8.14 6.31 0.10
N GLN A 8 7.56 7.27 0.81
CA GLN A 8 6.75 6.98 1.98
C GLN A 8 5.65 8.02 2.04
N PHE A 9 4.41 7.58 2.19
CA PHE A 9 3.28 8.51 2.19
C PHE A 9 2.09 7.91 2.93
N SER A 10 1.14 8.76 3.27
CA SER A 10 -0.09 8.36 3.94
C SER A 10 -1.28 8.95 3.19
N ARG A 11 -2.38 8.21 3.15
CA ARG A 11 -3.62 8.68 2.52
C ARG A 11 -4.81 8.23 3.34
N LEU A 12 -5.83 9.08 3.35
CA LEU A 12 -7.10 8.73 3.96
C LEU A 12 -7.97 8.04 2.92
N VAL A 13 -8.49 6.88 3.27
CA VAL A 13 -9.34 6.10 2.39
C VAL A 13 -10.58 5.71 3.17
N LYS A 14 -11.76 5.86 2.55
CA LYS A 14 -12.99 5.41 3.18
C LYS A 14 -13.03 3.89 3.13
N ALA A 15 -12.93 3.28 4.30
CA ALA A 15 -12.90 1.84 4.43
C ALA A 15 -13.75 1.44 5.63
N ASP A 16 -14.62 0.48 5.43
CA ASP A 16 -15.53 -0.01 6.47
C ASP A 16 -16.36 1.13 7.08
N GLY A 17 -16.86 2.02 6.21
CA GLY A 17 -17.78 3.08 6.60
C GLY A 17 -17.18 4.32 7.21
N MET A 18 -15.86 4.40 7.31
CA MET A 18 -15.20 5.59 7.86
C MET A 18 -13.84 5.82 7.24
N LEU A 19 -13.34 7.04 7.36
CA LEU A 19 -12.01 7.36 6.84
C LEU A 19 -10.96 6.73 7.73
N ARG A 20 -10.01 6.04 7.09
CA ARG A 20 -8.89 5.42 7.77
C ARG A 20 -7.60 5.81 7.08
N GLU A 21 -6.56 6.03 7.85
CA GLU A 21 -5.26 6.39 7.30
C GLU A 21 -4.49 5.14 6.93
N PHE A 22 -4.14 5.03 5.66
CA PHE A 22 -3.28 3.96 5.15
C PHE A 22 -1.89 4.54 4.96
N ASN A 23 -0.90 3.86 5.49
CA ASN A 23 0.50 4.27 5.40
C ASN A 23 1.23 3.35 4.44
N PHE A 24 2.00 3.94 3.53
CA PHE A 24 2.67 3.21 2.45
C PHE A 24 4.16 3.47 2.53
N ARG A 25 4.95 2.42 2.37
CA ARG A 25 6.41 2.52 2.31
C ARG A 25 6.94 1.61 1.22
N LYS A 26 7.69 2.20 0.29
CA LYS A 26 8.32 1.46 -0.79
C LYS A 26 9.64 0.86 -0.31
N HIS A 27 9.88 -0.40 -0.66
CA HIS A 27 11.20 -1.00 -0.46
C HIS A 27 11.54 -1.99 -1.55
N SER A 28 12.83 -2.30 -1.64
CA SER A 28 13.33 -3.27 -2.61
C SER A 28 12.95 -4.68 -2.16
N ASP A 29 12.61 -5.53 -3.12
CA ASP A 29 12.44 -6.95 -2.82
C ASP A 29 13.73 -7.71 -3.12
N SER A 30 13.75 -8.98 -2.80
CA SER A 30 14.96 -9.81 -2.96
C SER A 30 15.29 -10.13 -4.41
N GLN A 31 14.42 -9.81 -5.35
CA GLN A 31 14.59 -10.13 -6.76
C GLN A 31 14.87 -8.91 -7.62
N GLY A 32 15.24 -7.81 -6.99
CA GLY A 32 15.59 -6.60 -7.72
C GLY A 32 14.42 -5.69 -8.08
N GLY A 33 13.21 -6.06 -7.68
CA GLY A 33 12.03 -5.22 -7.89
C GLY A 33 11.71 -4.40 -6.66
N PHE A 34 10.49 -3.91 -6.60
CA PHE A 34 10.01 -3.11 -5.48
C PHE A 34 8.67 -3.64 -5.00
N LEU A 35 8.39 -3.40 -3.73
CA LEU A 35 7.08 -3.66 -3.16
C LEU A 35 6.72 -2.53 -2.19
N PHE A 36 5.47 -2.47 -1.83
CA PHE A 36 5.01 -1.53 -0.81
C PHE A 36 4.55 -2.29 0.42
N SER A 37 5.01 -1.82 1.58
CA SER A 37 4.42 -2.24 2.83
C SER A 37 3.33 -1.24 3.16
N VAL A 38 2.16 -1.74 3.48
CA VAL A 38 1.00 -0.90 3.77
C VAL A 38 0.49 -1.29 5.15
N ASP A 39 0.09 -0.30 5.93
CA ASP A 39 -0.53 -0.59 7.22
C ASP A 39 -1.68 0.37 7.48
N VAL A 40 -2.61 -0.09 8.31
CA VAL A 40 -3.79 0.66 8.69
C VAL A 40 -4.22 0.13 10.07
N VAL A 41 -4.88 0.97 10.83
CA VAL A 41 -5.36 0.60 12.17
C VAL A 41 -6.86 0.39 12.14
N ASP A 42 -7.34 -0.68 12.76
CA ASP A 42 -8.78 -0.96 12.84
C ASP A 42 -9.43 -0.23 14.02
N LEU A 43 -10.73 -0.46 14.22
CA LEU A 43 -11.48 0.21 15.29
C LEU A 43 -11.02 -0.15 16.69
N ARG A 44 -10.36 -1.30 16.84
CA ARG A 44 -9.84 -1.75 18.11
C ARG A 44 -8.39 -1.33 18.32
N ASN A 45 -7.90 -0.45 17.46
CA ASN A 45 -6.53 0.03 17.48
C ASN A 45 -5.50 -1.08 17.18
N ASN A 46 -5.93 -2.13 16.47
CA ASN A 46 -5.03 -3.16 16.02
C ASN A 46 -4.44 -2.76 14.67
N ARG A 47 -3.13 -2.88 14.56
CA ARG A 47 -2.45 -2.57 13.31
C ARG A 47 -2.55 -3.75 12.36
N ILE A 48 -3.02 -3.48 11.16
CA ILE A 48 -3.09 -4.46 10.08
C ILE A 48 -2.03 -4.07 9.06
N ALA A 49 -1.06 -4.95 8.85
CA ALA A 49 0.04 -4.70 7.93
C ALA A 49 0.05 -5.76 6.83
N PHE A 50 0.29 -5.32 5.61
CA PHE A 50 0.33 -6.22 4.47
C PHE A 50 1.26 -5.65 3.40
N LYS A 51 1.52 -6.44 2.37
CA LYS A 51 2.40 -6.03 1.29
C LYS A 51 1.67 -6.02 -0.03
N MET A 52 2.07 -5.10 -0.91
CA MET A 52 1.54 -5.01 -2.25
C MET A 52 2.69 -5.09 -3.24
N GLN A 53 2.50 -5.87 -4.30
CA GLN A 53 3.50 -6.09 -5.32
C GLN A 53 2.90 -5.75 -6.68
N HIS A 54 3.71 -5.17 -7.56
CA HIS A 54 3.27 -4.85 -8.90
C HIS A 54 3.23 -6.13 -9.73
N LYS A 55 2.05 -6.49 -10.20
CA LYS A 55 1.84 -7.68 -11.03
C LYS A 55 1.11 -7.26 -12.29
N GLU A 56 1.70 -7.58 -13.44
CA GLU A 56 1.15 -7.21 -14.74
C GLU A 56 0.96 -5.70 -14.83
N THR A 57 -0.24 -5.19 -14.63
CA THR A 57 -0.53 -3.78 -14.81
C THR A 57 -0.96 -3.07 -13.53
N ALA A 58 -0.95 -3.75 -12.39
CA ALA A 58 -1.49 -3.16 -11.17
C ALA A 58 -0.76 -3.66 -9.93
N TRP A 59 -0.85 -2.85 -8.87
CA TRP A 59 -0.36 -3.22 -7.56
C TRP A 59 -1.40 -4.09 -6.89
N LYS A 60 -0.99 -5.30 -6.48
CA LYS A 60 -1.87 -6.29 -5.89
C LYS A 60 -1.43 -6.64 -4.48
N ILE A 61 -2.40 -6.90 -3.63
CA ILE A 61 -2.13 -7.39 -2.28
C ILE A 61 -1.62 -8.83 -2.40
N VAL A 62 -0.48 -9.11 -1.77
CA VAL A 62 0.16 -10.43 -1.87
C VAL A 62 0.11 -11.20 -0.58
N GLN A 63 -0.72 -10.79 0.33
CA GLN A 63 -0.83 -11.42 1.64
C GLN A 63 -2.29 -11.65 1.99
N SER A 64 -2.60 -12.83 2.49
CA SER A 64 -3.93 -13.17 2.96
C SER A 64 -3.82 -14.13 4.14
N PRO A 65 -4.82 -14.25 4.99
CA PRO A 65 -6.09 -13.53 4.90
C PRO A 65 -6.01 -12.12 5.47
N LEU A 66 -6.85 -11.24 4.95
CA LEU A 66 -6.98 -9.87 5.43
C LEU A 66 -8.47 -9.57 5.60
N PRO A 67 -8.82 -8.59 6.44
CA PRO A 67 -10.21 -8.18 6.54
C PRO A 67 -10.77 -7.78 5.18
N GLU A 68 -12.04 -8.09 4.95
CA GLU A 68 -12.67 -7.80 3.68
C GLU A 68 -12.63 -6.31 3.33
N TRP A 69 -12.77 -5.44 4.32
CA TRP A 69 -12.76 -4.00 4.07
C TRP A 69 -11.39 -3.52 3.58
N VAL A 70 -10.32 -4.32 3.78
CA VAL A 70 -9.01 -4.03 3.20
C VAL A 70 -8.97 -4.51 1.76
N THR A 71 -9.32 -5.78 1.52
CA THR A 71 -9.23 -6.35 0.18
C THR A 71 -10.19 -5.70 -0.81
N LYS A 72 -11.34 -5.22 -0.34
CA LYS A 72 -12.29 -4.50 -1.19
C LYS A 72 -11.73 -3.19 -1.72
N ASN A 73 -10.72 -2.65 -1.06
CA ASN A 73 -10.12 -1.38 -1.45
C ASN A 73 -8.82 -1.55 -2.22
N GLU A 74 -8.50 -2.78 -2.63
CA GLU A 74 -7.25 -3.03 -3.35
C GLU A 74 -7.07 -2.11 -4.56
N HIS A 75 -8.11 -1.92 -5.34
CA HIS A 75 -8.02 -1.07 -6.53
C HIS A 75 -7.77 0.40 -6.19
N ILE A 76 -8.32 0.86 -5.08
CA ILE A 76 -8.09 2.24 -4.63
C ILE A 76 -6.64 2.38 -4.17
N LEU A 77 -6.13 1.40 -3.42
CA LEU A 77 -4.74 1.42 -2.96
C LEU A 77 -3.78 1.40 -4.16
N ASN A 78 -4.11 0.63 -5.19
CA ASN A 78 -3.33 0.61 -6.42
C ASN A 78 -3.29 2.00 -7.06
N GLN A 79 -4.43 2.67 -7.16
CA GLN A 79 -4.49 4.00 -7.76
C GLN A 79 -3.64 5.00 -6.98
N LEU A 80 -3.68 4.91 -5.65
CA LEU A 80 -2.92 5.82 -4.81
C LEU A 80 -1.42 5.60 -4.97
N ILE A 81 -0.98 4.36 -5.07
CA ILE A 81 0.43 4.06 -5.29
C ILE A 81 0.87 4.58 -6.65
N GLU A 82 0.08 4.34 -7.70
CA GLU A 82 0.42 4.78 -9.03
C GLU A 82 0.51 6.31 -9.12
N GLU A 83 -0.43 6.99 -8.47
CA GLU A 83 -0.43 8.44 -8.44
C GLU A 83 0.82 8.98 -7.75
N GLU A 84 1.18 8.39 -6.61
CA GLU A 84 2.35 8.82 -5.86
C GLU A 84 3.63 8.54 -6.63
N MET A 85 3.71 7.40 -7.32
CA MET A 85 4.87 7.05 -8.11
C MET A 85 5.06 8.02 -9.29
N ARG A 86 3.97 8.46 -9.90
CA ARG A 86 4.05 9.46 -10.96
C ARG A 86 4.56 10.79 -10.44
N ASN A 87 4.09 11.19 -9.26
CA ASN A 87 4.47 12.46 -8.67
C ASN A 87 5.90 12.45 -8.13
N ALA A 88 6.43 11.28 -7.84
CA ALA A 88 7.77 11.13 -7.29
C ALA A 88 8.86 11.04 -8.36
N SER A 89 8.49 10.90 -9.61
CA SER A 89 9.47 10.77 -10.70
C SER A 89 10.01 12.11 -11.18
#